data_fa68933dc6d17acaba8cf6e2aecff652
#
_entry.id   fa68933dc6d17acaba8cf6e2aecff652
#
_cell.length_a   1.000
_cell.length_b   1.000
_cell.length_c   1.000
_cell.angle_alpha   90.00
_cell.angle_beta   90.00
_cell.angle_gamma   90.00
#
_symmetry.space_group_name_H-M   'P 1'
#
loop_
_entity.id
_entity.type
_entity.pdbx_description
1 polymer ?
#
loop_
_entity_poly.entity_id
_entity_poly.type
_entity_poly.pdbx_seq_one_letter_code
_entity_poly.pdbx_strand_id
1 'polypeptide(L)'
;MKISNASKEAIVNFVIGDGNLWRSRTGSQLVTLFQTLGFRDDVYDSANGGLPKLGNSDLNTSKSSYVKNRIHNITDINLKKLIEQLITESFDKQAAVRSLNEILNMDSIQLEYNDNIITWEGVKISQEIENERKVIDAINKAKVSILAAMAWFTNEKIKEALEKKRQEGLRIELVIYKDGVNSTYGVDLSDFDSIEIRGTRGGLMHNKFCVIDNQKVLTGSYNWTTNAESKNDENVLITIDNDTATKYSIVFTTDYYSIFYR
;
A
#
# COMPACT_ATOMS: atom_id res chain seq x y z
N MET A 1 -6.40 -11.14 -1.92
CA MET A 1 -5.88 -10.39 -0.75
C MET A 1 -5.84 -11.39 0.40
N LYS A 2 -4.66 -11.63 0.96
CA LYS A 2 -4.48 -12.63 2.02
C LYS A 2 -4.01 -11.90 3.29
N ILE A 3 -4.75 -12.06 4.38
CA ILE A 3 -4.38 -11.52 5.69
C ILE A 3 -3.57 -12.58 6.44
N SER A 4 -2.40 -12.18 6.93
CA SER A 4 -1.48 -13.08 7.64
C SER A 4 -2.04 -13.56 8.99
N ASN A 5 -1.49 -14.65 9.50
CA ASN A 5 -1.87 -15.13 10.83
C ASN A 5 -1.49 -14.13 11.93
N ALA A 6 -0.41 -13.34 11.75
CA ALA A 6 -0.01 -12.31 12.69
C ALA A 6 -1.08 -11.20 12.77
N SER A 7 -1.57 -10.71 11.63
CA SER A 7 -2.65 -9.72 11.59
C SER A 7 -3.97 -10.30 12.12
N LYS A 8 -4.28 -11.55 11.81
CA LYS A 8 -5.44 -12.27 12.37
C LYS A 8 -5.41 -12.31 13.91
N GLU A 9 -4.27 -12.61 14.49
CA GLU A 9 -4.07 -12.59 15.96
C GLU A 9 -4.25 -11.19 16.55
N ALA A 10 -3.71 -10.18 15.90
CA ALA A 10 -3.76 -8.80 16.40
C ALA A 10 -5.19 -8.22 16.45
N ILE A 11 -6.08 -8.60 15.53
CA ILE A 11 -7.47 -8.10 15.53
C ILE A 11 -8.40 -8.79 16.54
N VAL A 12 -7.94 -9.86 17.22
CA VAL A 12 -8.78 -10.61 18.19
C VAL A 12 -9.39 -9.70 19.24
N ASN A 13 -8.60 -8.78 19.80
CA ASN A 13 -9.06 -7.88 20.84
C ASN A 13 -10.11 -6.88 20.34
N PHE A 14 -10.03 -6.45 19.09
CA PHE A 14 -11.04 -5.59 18.46
C PHE A 14 -12.37 -6.33 18.28
N VAL A 15 -12.31 -7.62 17.92
CA VAL A 15 -13.52 -8.46 17.81
C VAL A 15 -14.16 -8.70 19.17
N ILE A 16 -13.39 -8.89 20.23
CA ILE A 16 -13.94 -9.03 21.60
C ILE A 16 -14.51 -7.69 22.07
N GLY A 17 -13.90 -6.59 21.66
CA GLY A 17 -14.21 -5.23 22.08
C GLY A 17 -13.31 -4.78 23.23
N ASP A 18 -12.59 -3.68 23.01
CA ASP A 18 -11.63 -3.09 23.94
C ASP A 18 -12.26 -2.09 24.94
N GLY A 19 -13.52 -1.76 24.74
CA GLY A 19 -14.25 -0.77 25.54
C GLY A 19 -13.97 0.69 25.14
N ASN A 20 -12.99 0.94 24.27
CA ASN A 20 -12.62 2.28 23.79
C ASN A 20 -13.24 2.57 22.42
N LEU A 21 -12.81 1.86 21.38
CA LEU A 21 -13.35 2.00 20.04
C LEU A 21 -14.50 1.01 19.76
N TRP A 22 -14.50 -0.13 20.42
CA TRP A 22 -15.52 -1.16 20.26
C TRP A 22 -16.14 -1.57 21.58
N ARG A 23 -17.48 -1.70 21.58
CA ARG A 23 -18.20 -2.24 22.73
C ARG A 23 -17.76 -3.67 23.03
N SER A 24 -17.49 -3.97 24.31
CA SER A 24 -17.18 -5.34 24.73
C SER A 24 -18.37 -6.28 24.46
N ARG A 25 -18.09 -7.39 23.79
CA ARG A 25 -19.10 -8.42 23.43
C ARG A 25 -19.17 -9.51 24.48
N THR A 26 -20.39 -9.97 24.76
CA THR A 26 -20.63 -11.19 25.54
C THR A 26 -20.30 -12.44 24.72
N GLY A 27 -20.22 -13.60 25.37
CA GLY A 27 -20.01 -14.88 24.65
C GLY A 27 -21.10 -15.16 23.62
N SER A 28 -22.37 -14.94 23.97
CA SER A 28 -23.49 -15.12 23.04
C SER A 28 -23.43 -14.15 21.84
N GLN A 29 -23.03 -12.91 22.05
CA GLN A 29 -22.84 -11.93 20.96
C GLN A 29 -21.72 -12.34 20.02
N LEU A 30 -20.63 -12.92 20.54
CA LEU A 30 -19.55 -13.44 19.71
C LEU A 30 -20.02 -14.65 18.88
N VAL A 31 -20.78 -15.57 19.46
CA VAL A 31 -21.36 -16.69 18.73
C VAL A 31 -22.26 -16.19 17.60
N THR A 32 -23.20 -15.27 17.91
CA THR A 32 -24.09 -14.66 16.89
C THR A 32 -23.28 -13.98 15.78
N LEU A 33 -22.24 -13.24 16.11
CA LEU A 33 -21.35 -12.61 15.12
C LEU A 33 -20.74 -13.63 14.16
N PHE A 34 -20.17 -14.71 14.69
CA PHE A 34 -19.54 -15.72 13.83
C PHE A 34 -20.54 -16.58 13.06
N GLN A 35 -21.79 -16.74 13.57
CA GLN A 35 -22.87 -17.36 12.79
C GLN A 35 -23.19 -16.55 11.53
N THR A 36 -23.21 -15.20 11.59
CA THR A 36 -23.39 -14.35 10.39
C THR A 36 -22.25 -14.49 9.38
N LEU A 37 -21.09 -14.96 9.83
CA LEU A 37 -19.90 -15.21 9.03
C LEU A 37 -19.76 -16.69 8.58
N GLY A 38 -20.83 -17.48 8.73
CA GLY A 38 -20.93 -18.83 8.19
C GLY A 38 -20.49 -19.96 9.13
N PHE A 39 -20.21 -19.66 10.39
CA PHE A 39 -19.99 -20.71 11.39
C PHE A 39 -21.31 -21.29 11.90
N ARG A 40 -21.35 -22.58 12.15
CA ARG A 40 -22.52 -23.31 12.69
C ARG A 40 -22.30 -23.61 14.16
N ASP A 41 -22.07 -22.56 14.95
CA ASP A 41 -21.94 -22.71 16.40
C ASP A 41 -23.32 -22.76 17.04
N ASP A 42 -23.52 -23.69 17.96
CA ASP A 42 -24.73 -23.71 18.77
C ASP A 42 -24.72 -22.49 19.71
N VAL A 43 -25.87 -21.84 19.82
CA VAL A 43 -26.04 -20.71 20.69
C VAL A 43 -26.15 -21.26 22.11
N TYR A 44 -25.17 -20.94 22.94
CA TYR A 44 -25.24 -20.92 24.37
C TYR A 44 -25.22 -22.26 25.10
N ASP A 45 -24.09 -22.58 25.66
CA ASP A 45 -24.00 -23.44 26.85
C ASP A 45 -23.89 -22.53 28.10
N SER A 46 -24.95 -22.41 28.87
CA SER A 46 -25.02 -21.57 30.07
C SER A 46 -23.99 -21.99 31.14
N ALA A 47 -23.61 -23.26 31.17
CA ALA A 47 -22.58 -23.79 32.06
C ALA A 47 -21.16 -23.31 31.69
N ASN A 48 -20.94 -22.91 30.41
CA ASN A 48 -19.64 -22.45 29.87
C ASN A 48 -19.62 -20.95 29.54
N GLY A 49 -20.48 -20.14 30.12
CA GLY A 49 -20.49 -18.69 29.87
C GLY A 49 -20.91 -18.29 28.44
N GLY A 50 -21.64 -19.15 27.75
CA GLY A 50 -22.23 -18.89 26.44
C GLY A 50 -21.31 -19.12 25.25
N LEU A 51 -20.17 -19.76 25.40
CA LEU A 51 -19.27 -20.12 24.29
C LEU A 51 -19.23 -21.64 24.10
N PRO A 52 -19.25 -22.11 22.84
CA PRO A 52 -19.09 -23.52 22.54
C PRO A 52 -17.69 -24.02 22.95
N LYS A 53 -17.61 -25.26 23.38
CA LYS A 53 -16.32 -25.91 23.65
C LYS A 53 -15.51 -26.05 22.35
N LEU A 54 -14.22 -25.78 22.46
CA LEU A 54 -13.27 -25.98 21.35
C LEU A 54 -12.56 -27.32 21.53
N GLY A 55 -12.90 -28.28 20.69
CA GLY A 55 -12.33 -29.64 20.75
C GLY A 55 -12.77 -30.44 21.99
N ASN A 56 -11.94 -31.40 22.39
CA ASN A 56 -12.22 -32.34 23.53
C ASN A 56 -11.71 -31.80 24.88
N SER A 57 -11.59 -30.50 25.05
CA SER A 57 -11.12 -29.90 26.31
C SER A 57 -12.23 -29.83 27.35
N ASP A 58 -11.96 -30.27 28.57
CA ASP A 58 -12.85 -30.09 29.73
C ASP A 58 -12.86 -28.65 30.25
N LEU A 59 -11.97 -27.79 29.78
CA LEU A 59 -11.86 -26.40 30.21
C LEU A 59 -12.89 -25.51 29.50
N ASN A 60 -13.39 -24.52 30.20
CA ASN A 60 -14.25 -23.49 29.63
C ASN A 60 -13.51 -22.68 28.56
N THR A 61 -14.15 -22.46 27.44
CA THR A 61 -13.61 -21.67 26.34
C THR A 61 -13.61 -20.19 26.70
N SER A 62 -12.43 -19.57 26.72
CA SER A 62 -12.35 -18.11 26.86
C SER A 62 -12.79 -17.39 25.59
N LYS A 63 -13.24 -16.13 25.70
CA LYS A 63 -13.58 -15.29 24.54
C LYS A 63 -12.40 -15.19 23.56
N SER A 64 -11.18 -15.02 24.09
CA SER A 64 -9.97 -14.94 23.28
C SER A 64 -9.71 -16.23 22.51
N SER A 65 -9.78 -17.39 23.18
CA SER A 65 -9.58 -18.70 22.52
C SER A 65 -10.65 -18.96 21.46
N TYR A 66 -11.90 -18.60 21.73
CA TYR A 66 -13.01 -18.74 20.79
C TYR A 66 -12.77 -17.88 19.54
N VAL A 67 -12.56 -16.58 19.73
CA VAL A 67 -12.36 -15.64 18.62
C VAL A 67 -11.14 -16.01 17.79
N LYS A 68 -10.00 -16.35 18.40
CA LYS A 68 -8.82 -16.85 17.73
C LYS A 68 -9.13 -18.04 16.83
N ASN A 69 -9.77 -19.06 17.37
CA ASN A 69 -10.13 -20.26 16.60
C ASN A 69 -11.00 -19.90 15.38
N ARG A 70 -12.00 -19.03 15.56
CA ARG A 70 -12.89 -18.65 14.46
C ARG A 70 -12.17 -17.80 13.40
N ILE A 71 -11.34 -16.83 13.80
CA ILE A 71 -10.57 -16.00 12.87
C ILE A 71 -9.53 -16.82 12.07
N HIS A 72 -8.93 -17.83 12.66
CA HIS A 72 -8.01 -18.70 11.91
C HIS A 72 -8.72 -19.60 10.89
N ASN A 73 -9.97 -19.96 11.15
CA ASN A 73 -10.77 -20.85 10.29
C ASN A 73 -11.76 -20.11 9.37
N ILE A 74 -11.80 -18.78 9.40
CA ILE A 74 -12.67 -17.98 8.53
C ILE A 74 -12.11 -17.87 7.11
N THR A 75 -12.98 -17.82 6.11
CA THR A 75 -12.57 -17.53 4.74
C THR A 75 -12.14 -16.08 4.59
N ASP A 76 -11.26 -15.78 3.63
CA ASP A 76 -10.80 -14.39 3.38
C ASP A 76 -11.96 -13.44 3.09
N ILE A 77 -13.00 -13.92 2.40
CA ILE A 77 -14.21 -13.12 2.10
C ILE A 77 -14.96 -12.77 3.39
N ASN A 78 -15.13 -13.72 4.30
CA ASN A 78 -15.85 -13.48 5.55
C ASN A 78 -14.99 -12.72 6.57
N LEU A 79 -13.66 -12.86 6.53
CA LEU A 79 -12.76 -12.03 7.31
C LEU A 79 -12.85 -10.56 6.90
N LYS A 80 -12.94 -10.30 5.59
CA LYS A 80 -13.17 -8.96 5.07
C LYS A 80 -14.48 -8.36 5.61
N LYS A 81 -15.59 -9.13 5.54
CA LYS A 81 -16.88 -8.71 6.12
C LYS A 81 -16.79 -8.43 7.61
N LEU A 82 -16.06 -9.26 8.37
CA LEU A 82 -15.83 -9.04 9.80
C LEU A 82 -15.15 -7.70 10.06
N ILE A 83 -14.10 -7.38 9.32
CA ILE A 83 -13.37 -6.12 9.47
C ILE A 83 -14.26 -4.92 9.09
N GLU A 84 -15.03 -5.01 8.01
CA GLU A 84 -16.00 -3.97 7.62
C GLU A 84 -17.08 -3.77 8.70
N GLN A 85 -17.54 -4.85 9.32
CA GLN A 85 -18.48 -4.80 10.43
C GLN A 85 -17.87 -4.14 11.68
N LEU A 86 -16.59 -4.44 12.00
CA LEU A 86 -15.88 -3.76 13.09
C LEU A 86 -15.83 -2.24 12.88
N ILE A 87 -15.54 -1.78 11.66
CA ILE A 87 -15.53 -0.34 11.35
C ILE A 87 -16.94 0.24 11.54
N THR A 88 -17.96 -0.43 11.00
CA THR A 88 -19.35 0.03 11.05
C THR A 88 -19.88 0.14 12.47
N GLU A 89 -19.51 -0.81 13.35
CA GLU A 89 -19.97 -0.88 14.76
C GLU A 89 -19.11 -0.05 15.72
N SER A 90 -17.99 0.50 15.27
CA SER A 90 -17.11 1.31 16.12
C SER A 90 -17.75 2.63 16.56
N PHE A 91 -17.35 3.14 17.72
CA PHE A 91 -17.76 4.45 18.22
C PHE A 91 -17.18 5.61 17.38
N ASP A 92 -15.98 5.41 16.83
CA ASP A 92 -15.30 6.34 15.92
C ASP A 92 -14.74 5.54 14.73
N LYS A 93 -15.35 5.69 13.56
CA LYS A 93 -15.01 4.94 12.36
C LYS A 93 -13.63 5.29 11.81
N GLN A 94 -13.23 6.56 11.88
CA GLN A 94 -11.91 7.00 11.43
C GLN A 94 -10.80 6.48 12.35
N ALA A 95 -11.02 6.50 13.66
CA ALA A 95 -10.08 5.91 14.61
C ALA A 95 -9.98 4.39 14.45
N ALA A 96 -11.11 3.70 14.21
CA ALA A 96 -11.14 2.27 13.94
C ALA A 96 -10.34 1.90 12.68
N VAL A 97 -10.50 2.67 11.60
CA VAL A 97 -9.72 2.48 10.36
C VAL A 97 -8.24 2.69 10.61
N ARG A 98 -7.83 3.73 11.36
CA ARG A 98 -6.42 3.93 11.72
C ARG A 98 -5.85 2.74 12.48
N SER A 99 -6.55 2.28 13.53
CA SER A 99 -6.09 1.13 14.34
C SER A 99 -6.03 -0.18 13.55
N LEU A 100 -6.98 -0.40 12.64
CA LEU A 100 -6.94 -1.56 11.75
C LEU A 100 -5.81 -1.46 10.73
N ASN A 101 -5.53 -0.27 10.19
CA ASN A 101 -4.43 -0.04 9.27
C ASN A 101 -3.05 -0.27 9.91
N GLU A 102 -2.86 0.06 11.19
CA GLU A 102 -1.62 -0.27 11.91
C GLU A 102 -1.31 -1.78 11.88
N ILE A 103 -2.35 -2.61 11.92
CA ILE A 103 -2.23 -4.07 11.82
C ILE A 103 -2.09 -4.53 10.38
N LEU A 104 -2.97 -4.07 9.50
CA LEU A 104 -3.10 -4.55 8.13
C LEU A 104 -1.97 -4.07 7.21
N ASN A 105 -1.27 -2.98 7.58
CA ASN A 105 -0.06 -2.53 6.88
C ASN A 105 1.05 -3.60 6.85
N MET A 106 1.10 -4.50 7.84
CA MET A 106 2.03 -5.65 7.82
C MET A 106 1.76 -6.60 6.63
N ASP A 107 0.53 -6.63 6.15
CA ASP A 107 0.10 -7.42 4.99
C ASP A 107 -0.01 -6.58 3.72
N SER A 108 0.51 -5.35 3.76
CA SER A 108 0.39 -4.40 2.65
C SER A 108 -1.08 -4.14 2.26
N ILE A 109 -1.95 -4.04 3.24
CA ILE A 109 -3.37 -3.76 3.08
C ILE A 109 -3.69 -2.45 3.78
N GLN A 110 -4.41 -1.57 3.11
CA GLN A 110 -4.89 -0.30 3.65
C GLN A 110 -6.40 -0.17 3.48
N LEU A 111 -7.04 0.36 4.50
CA LEU A 111 -8.46 0.68 4.52
C LEU A 111 -8.64 2.19 4.44
N GLU A 112 -9.64 2.62 3.70
CA GLU A 112 -10.14 4.00 3.73
C GLU A 112 -11.63 3.99 4.06
N TYR A 113 -12.07 5.02 4.79
CA TYR A 113 -13.47 5.24 5.11
C TYR A 113 -13.86 6.66 4.76
N ASN A 114 -14.64 6.79 3.69
CA ASN A 114 -15.13 8.06 3.18
C ASN A 114 -16.61 7.93 2.83
N ASP A 115 -17.43 8.88 3.23
CA ASP A 115 -18.86 8.95 2.90
C ASP A 115 -19.65 7.65 3.17
N ASN A 116 -19.38 6.99 4.31
CA ASN A 116 -19.92 5.67 4.68
C ASN A 116 -19.50 4.51 3.77
N ILE A 117 -18.50 4.70 2.92
CA ILE A 117 -17.93 3.67 2.05
C ILE A 117 -16.58 3.24 2.64
N ILE A 118 -16.41 1.94 2.80
CA ILE A 118 -15.13 1.33 3.18
C ILE A 118 -14.48 0.81 1.90
N THR A 119 -13.32 1.36 1.58
CA THR A 119 -12.49 0.88 0.47
C THR A 119 -11.29 0.12 0.99
N TRP A 120 -10.95 -0.96 0.30
CA TRP A 120 -9.80 -1.79 0.59
C TRP A 120 -8.75 -1.52 -0.48
N GLU A 121 -7.69 -0.90 -0.07
CA GLU A 121 -6.51 -0.75 -0.91
C GLU A 121 -5.47 -1.76 -0.45
N GLY A 122 -5.13 -2.70 -1.32
CA GLY A 122 -3.87 -3.42 -1.17
C GLY A 122 -2.77 -2.47 -1.63
N VAL A 123 -1.55 -2.62 -1.13
CA VAL A 123 -0.39 -2.17 -1.92
C VAL A 123 -0.47 -2.99 -3.21
N LYS A 124 -1.04 -2.38 -4.24
CA LYS A 124 -1.15 -3.01 -5.54
C LYS A 124 0.27 -3.10 -6.11
N ILE A 125 0.87 -4.27 -6.05
CA ILE A 125 1.87 -4.61 -7.05
C ILE A 125 1.08 -4.67 -8.34
N SER A 126 1.16 -3.61 -9.12
CA SER A 126 0.44 -3.54 -10.37
C SER A 126 1.13 -4.47 -11.35
N GLN A 127 0.48 -5.56 -11.69
CA GLN A 127 0.80 -6.32 -12.88
C GLN A 127 0.07 -5.69 -14.05
N GLU A 128 0.82 -5.37 -15.09
CA GLU A 128 0.46 -5.07 -16.49
C GLU A 128 -0.58 -3.96 -16.79
N ILE A 129 -0.34 -3.28 -17.91
CA ILE A 129 -1.24 -2.32 -18.63
C ILE A 129 -1.59 -1.02 -17.87
N GLU A 130 -1.39 -0.92 -16.57
CA GLU A 130 -1.73 0.27 -15.78
C GLU A 130 -0.52 1.02 -15.21
N ASN A 131 0.72 0.56 -15.44
CA ASN A 131 1.90 1.20 -14.82
C ASN A 131 2.09 2.63 -15.35
N GLU A 132 1.98 2.83 -16.66
CA GLU A 132 2.01 4.15 -17.30
C GLU A 132 0.95 5.07 -16.69
N ARG A 133 -0.31 4.62 -16.63
CA ARG A 133 -1.42 5.41 -16.08
C ARG A 133 -1.21 5.79 -14.62
N LYS A 134 -0.73 4.86 -13.80
CA LYS A 134 -0.43 5.12 -12.37
C LYS A 134 0.69 6.13 -12.18
N VAL A 135 1.75 6.03 -12.98
CA VAL A 135 2.83 7.02 -12.98
C VAL A 135 2.29 8.39 -13.38
N ILE A 136 1.53 8.48 -14.47
CA ILE A 136 0.93 9.72 -14.95
C ILE A 136 -0.04 10.30 -13.92
N ASP A 137 -0.89 9.49 -13.30
CA ASP A 137 -1.83 9.95 -12.27
C ASP A 137 -1.09 10.48 -11.03
N ALA A 138 0.03 9.86 -10.66
CA ALA A 138 0.85 10.33 -9.54
C ALA A 138 1.53 11.66 -9.88
N ILE A 139 2.10 11.81 -11.09
CA ILE A 139 2.71 13.04 -11.60
C ILE A 139 1.67 14.17 -11.64
N ASN A 140 0.49 13.92 -12.19
CA ASN A 140 -0.58 14.92 -12.30
C ASN A 140 -1.04 15.46 -10.93
N LYS A 141 -0.88 14.68 -9.86
CA LYS A 141 -1.22 15.09 -8.48
C LYS A 141 -0.10 15.82 -7.75
N ALA A 142 1.09 15.91 -8.34
CA ALA A 142 2.23 16.64 -7.76
C ALA A 142 1.92 18.13 -7.58
N LYS A 143 2.41 18.72 -6.50
CA LYS A 143 2.15 20.13 -6.12
C LYS A 143 3.40 20.97 -5.93
N VAL A 144 4.55 20.36 -5.64
CA VAL A 144 5.77 21.07 -5.25
C VAL A 144 6.98 20.64 -6.09
N SER A 145 7.26 19.33 -6.16
CA SER A 145 8.47 18.85 -6.80
C SER A 145 8.37 17.41 -7.28
N ILE A 146 9.16 17.09 -8.30
CA ILE A 146 9.35 15.73 -8.82
C ILE A 146 10.85 15.50 -8.99
N LEU A 147 11.38 14.46 -8.31
CA LEU A 147 12.75 13.98 -8.46
C LEU A 147 12.70 12.56 -9.00
N ALA A 148 13.25 12.32 -10.20
CA ALA A 148 13.20 10.98 -10.78
C ALA A 148 14.58 10.51 -11.26
N ALA A 149 14.96 9.30 -10.83
CA ALA A 149 16.11 8.57 -11.37
C ALA A 149 15.59 7.37 -12.16
N MET A 150 15.81 7.39 -13.49
CA MET A 150 15.21 6.44 -14.41
C MET A 150 16.26 5.91 -15.38
N ALA A 151 16.44 4.58 -15.44
CA ALA A 151 17.44 4.02 -16.34
C ALA A 151 17.10 4.31 -17.81
N TRP A 152 15.89 4.01 -18.24
CA TRP A 152 15.45 4.28 -19.61
C TRP A 152 14.13 5.06 -19.63
N PHE A 153 14.12 6.16 -20.40
CA PHE A 153 12.97 7.02 -20.54
C PHE A 153 12.67 7.31 -22.00
N THR A 154 11.73 6.56 -22.58
CA THR A 154 11.30 6.67 -23.98
C THR A 154 9.78 6.85 -24.13
N ASN A 155 9.06 7.08 -23.02
CA ASN A 155 7.60 7.20 -23.00
C ASN A 155 7.17 8.66 -23.08
N GLU A 156 6.63 9.06 -24.24
CA GLU A 156 6.19 10.44 -24.49
C GLU A 156 5.02 10.88 -23.60
N LYS A 157 4.09 9.99 -23.25
CA LYS A 157 2.94 10.37 -22.41
C LYS A 157 3.37 10.73 -20.99
N ILE A 158 4.37 10.03 -20.44
CA ILE A 158 4.95 10.38 -19.12
C ILE A 158 5.69 11.72 -19.24
N LYS A 159 6.41 11.95 -20.33
CA LYS A 159 7.07 13.24 -20.61
C LYS A 159 6.03 14.37 -20.67
N GLU A 160 4.95 14.22 -21.44
CA GLU A 160 3.87 15.21 -21.53
C GLU A 160 3.27 15.56 -20.15
N ALA A 161 3.10 14.56 -19.27
CA ALA A 161 2.61 14.79 -17.92
C ALA A 161 3.62 15.63 -17.08
N LEU A 162 4.93 15.36 -17.23
CA LEU A 162 5.98 16.15 -16.59
C LEU A 162 6.04 17.58 -17.16
N GLU A 163 5.95 17.75 -18.48
CA GLU A 163 5.93 19.07 -19.13
C GLU A 163 4.78 19.95 -18.61
N LYS A 164 3.59 19.37 -18.49
CA LYS A 164 2.45 20.07 -17.91
C LYS A 164 2.77 20.56 -16.49
N LYS A 165 3.38 19.71 -15.65
CA LYS A 165 3.76 20.10 -14.28
C LYS A 165 4.86 21.15 -14.25
N ARG A 166 5.83 21.08 -15.16
CA ARG A 166 6.84 22.11 -15.32
C ARG A 166 6.20 23.48 -15.68
N GLN A 167 5.24 23.47 -16.60
CA GLN A 167 4.50 24.69 -16.98
C GLN A 167 3.66 25.23 -15.82
N GLU A 168 3.19 24.39 -14.90
CA GLU A 168 2.56 24.78 -13.63
C GLU A 168 3.56 25.36 -12.60
N GLY A 169 4.87 25.36 -12.90
CA GLY A 169 5.92 25.92 -12.06
C GLY A 169 6.54 24.93 -11.05
N LEU A 170 6.30 23.63 -11.19
CA LEU A 170 6.91 22.63 -10.31
C LEU A 170 8.39 22.45 -10.63
N ARG A 171 9.19 22.25 -9.56
CA ARG A 171 10.58 21.84 -9.68
C ARG A 171 10.63 20.37 -10.13
N ILE A 172 11.26 20.10 -11.26
CA ILE A 172 11.42 18.75 -11.82
C ILE A 172 12.87 18.50 -12.14
N GLU A 173 13.48 17.51 -11.50
CA GLU A 173 14.86 17.09 -11.74
C GLU A 173 14.90 15.62 -12.16
N LEU A 174 15.61 15.33 -13.24
CA LEU A 174 15.65 14.01 -13.88
C LEU A 174 17.08 13.51 -14.00
N VAL A 175 17.31 12.27 -13.61
CA VAL A 175 18.57 11.56 -13.81
C VAL A 175 18.31 10.36 -14.70
N ILE A 176 18.98 10.34 -15.86
CA ILE A 176 18.78 9.29 -16.88
C ILE A 176 20.11 8.55 -17.11
N TYR A 177 20.02 7.26 -17.42
CA TYR A 177 21.21 6.49 -17.75
C TYR A 177 21.78 6.90 -19.11
N LYS A 178 23.06 7.21 -19.15
CA LYS A 178 23.78 7.58 -20.36
C LYS A 178 24.17 6.34 -21.17
N ASP A 179 23.35 6.00 -22.16
CA ASP A 179 23.61 4.86 -23.06
C ASP A 179 23.06 5.07 -24.47
N GLY A 180 23.26 4.05 -25.33
CA GLY A 180 22.78 4.07 -26.72
C GLY A 180 21.25 4.00 -26.85
N VAL A 181 20.52 3.46 -25.86
CA VAL A 181 19.06 3.38 -25.89
C VAL A 181 18.47 4.77 -25.71
N ASN A 182 18.86 5.47 -24.64
CA ASN A 182 18.37 6.82 -24.38
C ASN A 182 18.83 7.81 -25.45
N SER A 183 20.06 7.69 -25.96
CA SER A 183 20.55 8.59 -27.03
C SER A 183 19.83 8.39 -28.38
N THR A 184 19.27 7.20 -28.64
CA THR A 184 18.60 6.89 -29.90
C THR A 184 17.08 7.02 -29.83
N TYR A 185 16.49 6.61 -28.72
CA TYR A 185 15.06 6.48 -28.54
C TYR A 185 14.52 7.26 -27.33
N GLY A 186 15.40 7.92 -26.56
CA GLY A 186 15.00 8.71 -25.40
C GLY A 186 14.11 9.89 -25.78
N VAL A 187 13.22 10.26 -24.88
CA VAL A 187 12.42 11.48 -25.02
C VAL A 187 13.33 12.71 -24.93
N ASP A 188 12.95 13.79 -25.59
CA ASP A 188 13.68 15.07 -25.47
C ASP A 188 13.44 15.67 -24.09
N LEU A 189 14.51 15.83 -23.31
CA LEU A 189 14.50 16.39 -21.97
C LEU A 189 15.17 17.78 -21.89
N SER A 190 15.43 18.43 -23.04
CA SER A 190 16.13 19.73 -23.11
C SER A 190 15.45 20.85 -22.29
N ASP A 191 14.15 20.74 -22.06
CA ASP A 191 13.35 21.67 -21.28
C ASP A 191 13.34 21.40 -19.78
N PHE A 192 14.00 20.33 -19.30
CA PHE A 192 14.03 19.94 -17.90
C PHE A 192 15.42 20.09 -17.30
N ASP A 193 15.48 20.28 -15.99
CA ASP A 193 16.71 20.08 -15.24
C ASP A 193 17.04 18.57 -15.26
N SER A 194 17.80 18.16 -16.26
CA SER A 194 18.12 16.76 -16.50
C SER A 194 19.61 16.51 -16.70
N ILE A 195 20.07 15.37 -16.20
CA ILE A 195 21.45 14.90 -16.43
C ILE A 195 21.45 13.44 -16.91
N GLU A 196 22.39 13.16 -17.81
CA GLU A 196 22.70 11.80 -18.24
C GLU A 196 23.97 11.31 -17.57
N ILE A 197 23.90 10.21 -16.85
CA ILE A 197 25.05 9.67 -16.13
C ILE A 197 25.24 8.16 -16.36
N ARG A 198 26.46 7.70 -16.12
CA ARG A 198 26.75 6.28 -15.87
C ARG A 198 26.59 6.01 -14.37
N GLY A 199 26.57 4.72 -13.99
CA GLY A 199 26.49 4.39 -12.57
C GLY A 199 27.67 4.95 -11.77
N THR A 200 27.41 5.50 -10.61
CA THR A 200 28.40 6.17 -9.73
C THR A 200 29.49 5.22 -9.23
N ARG A 201 29.27 3.91 -9.32
CA ARG A 201 30.21 2.84 -8.95
C ARG A 201 30.84 2.13 -10.16
N GLY A 202 30.85 2.76 -11.34
CA GLY A 202 31.41 2.22 -12.57
C GLY A 202 30.51 1.25 -13.35
N GLY A 203 29.32 0.94 -12.85
CA GLY A 203 28.31 0.12 -13.53
C GLY A 203 27.23 0.97 -14.21
N LEU A 204 26.03 0.40 -14.30
CA LEU A 204 24.85 1.07 -14.85
C LEU A 204 24.17 1.95 -13.78
N MET A 205 23.70 3.13 -14.19
CA MET A 205 22.65 3.83 -13.42
C MET A 205 21.33 3.09 -13.69
N HIS A 206 20.97 2.16 -12.81
CA HIS A 206 19.84 1.26 -13.04
C HIS A 206 18.66 1.52 -12.10
N ASN A 207 18.62 2.71 -11.51
CA ASN A 207 17.52 3.14 -10.66
C ASN A 207 16.24 3.36 -11.46
N LYS A 208 15.12 3.06 -10.83
CA LYS A 208 13.77 3.33 -11.34
C LYS A 208 12.93 3.78 -10.16
N PHE A 209 13.10 5.05 -9.79
CA PHE A 209 12.28 5.66 -8.76
C PHE A 209 11.91 7.11 -9.09
N CYS A 210 10.81 7.54 -8.52
CA CYS A 210 10.33 8.91 -8.60
C CYS A 210 9.82 9.34 -7.23
N VAL A 211 10.31 10.45 -6.72
CA VAL A 211 9.83 11.07 -5.48
C VAL A 211 8.97 12.28 -5.84
N ILE A 212 7.76 12.32 -5.31
CA ILE A 212 6.81 13.41 -5.53
C ILE A 212 6.55 14.12 -4.22
N ASP A 213 6.77 15.45 -4.20
CA ASP A 213 6.48 16.37 -3.09
C ASP A 213 7.18 15.97 -1.76
N ASN A 214 8.23 15.15 -1.81
CA ASN A 214 8.87 14.53 -0.65
C ASN A 214 7.88 13.77 0.27
N GLN A 215 6.80 13.25 -0.29
CA GLN A 215 5.73 12.53 0.41
C GLN A 215 5.42 11.17 -0.21
N LYS A 216 5.64 11.02 -1.50
CA LYS A 216 5.29 9.83 -2.26
C LYS A 216 6.49 9.32 -3.03
N VAL A 217 6.66 7.99 -3.03
CA VAL A 217 7.69 7.30 -3.81
C VAL A 217 7.02 6.31 -4.76
N LEU A 218 7.44 6.37 -6.02
CA LEU A 218 7.17 5.35 -7.01
C LEU A 218 8.48 4.61 -7.26
N THR A 219 8.49 3.30 -7.15
CA THR A 219 9.69 2.48 -7.41
C THR A 219 9.30 1.07 -7.84
N GLY A 220 10.21 0.35 -8.47
CA GLY A 220 9.97 -1.01 -8.95
C GLY A 220 10.92 -1.41 -10.06
N SER A 221 10.50 -2.34 -10.91
CA SER A 221 11.25 -2.74 -12.10
C SER A 221 10.94 -1.86 -13.32
N TYR A 222 9.80 -1.15 -13.31
CA TYR A 222 9.24 -0.41 -14.44
C TYR A 222 10.12 0.76 -14.87
N ASN A 223 10.68 0.68 -16.08
CA ASN A 223 11.26 1.82 -16.78
C ASN A 223 10.15 2.63 -17.47
N TRP A 224 10.36 3.92 -17.63
CA TRP A 224 9.42 4.78 -18.36
C TRP A 224 9.58 4.60 -19.88
N THR A 225 9.30 3.39 -20.34
CA THR A 225 9.46 3.02 -21.75
C THR A 225 8.20 2.33 -22.30
N THR A 226 7.97 2.47 -23.60
CA THR A 226 6.87 1.77 -24.27
C THR A 226 7.02 0.25 -24.20
N ASN A 227 8.25 -0.28 -24.20
CA ASN A 227 8.49 -1.71 -24.08
C ASN A 227 8.15 -2.22 -22.66
N ALA A 228 8.47 -1.45 -21.62
CA ALA A 228 8.10 -1.79 -20.24
C ALA A 228 6.59 -1.83 -20.05
N GLU A 229 5.84 -0.98 -20.77
CA GLU A 229 4.39 -0.96 -20.69
C GLU A 229 3.71 -2.08 -21.48
N SER A 230 4.29 -2.50 -22.63
CA SER A 230 3.57 -3.35 -23.59
C SER A 230 4.15 -4.74 -23.79
N LYS A 231 5.38 -5.02 -23.31
CA LYS A 231 6.10 -6.27 -23.62
C LYS A 231 6.73 -6.98 -22.43
N ASN A 232 6.99 -6.24 -21.35
CA ASN A 232 7.67 -6.79 -20.18
C ASN A 232 6.71 -7.00 -19.02
N ASP A 233 6.99 -7.97 -18.18
CA ASP A 233 6.37 -8.13 -16.88
C ASP A 233 7.04 -7.15 -15.88
N GLU A 234 6.41 -6.05 -15.59
CA GLU A 234 6.94 -4.96 -14.76
C GLU A 234 6.03 -4.65 -13.59
N ASN A 235 6.62 -4.10 -12.54
CA ASN A 235 5.87 -3.63 -11.38
C ASN A 235 6.23 -2.20 -10.99
N VAL A 236 5.25 -1.48 -10.45
CA VAL A 236 5.43 -0.19 -9.78
C VAL A 236 4.81 -0.28 -8.40
N LEU A 237 5.60 -0.04 -7.38
CA LEU A 237 5.15 0.21 -6.02
C LEU A 237 4.96 1.72 -5.84
N ILE A 238 3.81 2.14 -5.35
CA ILE A 238 3.54 3.52 -4.94
C ILE A 238 3.32 3.50 -3.43
N THR A 239 4.16 4.22 -2.71
CA THR A 239 4.00 4.41 -1.26
C THR A 239 3.85 5.89 -0.92
N ILE A 240 3.00 6.19 0.05
CA ILE A 240 2.81 7.54 0.61
C ILE A 240 3.34 7.46 2.04
N ASP A 241 4.61 7.83 2.20
CA ASP A 241 5.32 7.79 3.47
C ASP A 241 6.47 8.79 3.44
N ASN A 242 6.42 9.78 4.33
CA ASN A 242 7.38 10.88 4.37
C ASN A 242 8.80 10.40 4.68
N ASP A 243 8.96 9.40 5.55
CA ASP A 243 10.28 8.87 5.92
C ASP A 243 10.93 8.16 4.74
N THR A 244 10.16 7.34 4.02
CA THR A 244 10.60 6.68 2.80
C THR A 244 10.91 7.70 1.72
N ALA A 245 10.04 8.69 1.49
CA ALA A 245 10.25 9.73 0.49
C ALA A 245 11.52 10.55 0.80
N THR A 246 11.74 10.89 2.08
CA THR A 246 12.95 11.58 2.51
C THR A 246 14.21 10.75 2.25
N LYS A 247 14.20 9.44 2.52
CA LYS A 247 15.33 8.55 2.24
C LYS A 247 15.66 8.51 0.75
N TYR A 248 14.65 8.40 -0.12
CA TYR A 248 14.85 8.41 -1.57
C TYR A 248 15.31 9.79 -2.07
N SER A 249 14.83 10.89 -1.51
CA SER A 249 15.32 12.25 -1.80
C SER A 249 16.78 12.42 -1.40
N ILE A 250 17.21 11.86 -0.25
CA ILE A 250 18.60 11.85 0.18
C ILE A 250 19.46 11.06 -0.81
N VAL A 251 19.02 9.87 -1.23
CA VAL A 251 19.73 9.08 -2.27
C VAL A 251 19.87 9.88 -3.54
N PHE A 252 18.80 10.50 -4.03
CA PHE A 252 18.83 11.36 -5.21
C PHE A 252 19.86 12.50 -5.05
N THR A 253 19.80 13.20 -3.94
CA THR A 253 20.68 14.35 -3.65
C THR A 253 22.13 13.91 -3.48
N THR A 254 22.39 12.85 -2.71
CA THR A 254 23.77 12.39 -2.42
C THR A 254 24.45 11.85 -3.67
N ASP A 255 23.75 11.05 -4.46
CA ASP A 255 24.34 10.37 -5.61
C ASP A 255 24.43 11.27 -6.84
N TYR A 256 23.56 12.27 -7.01
CA TYR A 256 23.43 12.99 -8.27
C TYR A 256 23.55 14.52 -8.16
N TYR A 257 23.26 15.14 -7.00
CA TYR A 257 23.20 16.59 -6.87
C TYR A 257 24.51 17.30 -7.20
N SER A 258 25.64 16.72 -6.83
CA SER A 258 26.96 17.27 -7.16
C SER A 258 27.24 17.35 -8.66
N ILE A 259 26.44 16.66 -9.48
CA ILE A 259 26.58 16.62 -10.94
C ILE A 259 25.70 17.69 -11.60
N PHE A 260 24.52 18.01 -11.01
CA PHE A 260 23.62 19.06 -11.50
C PHE A 260 24.21 20.47 -11.41
N TYR A 261 25.07 20.71 -10.44
CA TYR A 261 25.53 22.06 -10.09
C TYR A 261 27.05 22.24 -10.27
N ARG A 262 27.66 21.40 -11.10
CA ARG A 262 29.02 21.62 -11.63
C ARG A 262 28.96 22.28 -12.99
#